data_3640a244f9b678774de169c67dc25ff0
#
_entry.id   3640a244f9b678774de169c67dc25ff0
#
_cell.length_a   1.000
_cell.length_b   1.000
_cell.length_c   1.000
_cell.angle_alpha   90.00
_cell.angle_beta   90.00
_cell.angle_gamma   90.00
#
_symmetry.space_group_name_H-M   'P 1'
#
loop_
_entity.id
_entity.type
_entity.pdbx_description
1 polymer ?
#
loop_
_entity_poly.entity_id
_entity_poly.type
_entity_poly.pdbx_seq_one_letter_code
_entity_poly.pdbx_strand_id
1 'polypeptide(L)'
;MLLTGLSLIAVFATFLGKTYAGGVSVHYVQDRPHCTVTSNGNKTNDVPILKKAFDICGQHGSITFPEDQDFWIAEKFNPVVDDVQIQWSGKWTFSDNITYWRNNSYYIAFQNHWAGFVLTGKDITIDGGGTGGVDGNGDLWYTAEAGDTQPGRPMPFVLWNVSDVVVRDFAIWQPQLWSFNIMNGTNILVENLYVNATATQAPSGSNWVQNTDGFDTMDVRNVTLSGLDYTGGDDCIAIKPRSYDLIVRNITCHSGNGPAIGSLGQYLEDSSVENVTLTDFRVEAKTGLYIKCWMGALVYQDSYESEYQPRGGGWGLVRNITVENLNVTGASRAFLITEDSGDDGNHKGTSKLAVSDITVRNVTGTLSGGSNTISISCSSVYPCDGIVLEDLNQVDSSGDAATLTCSYVADGGVDGLGGC
;
A
#
# COMPACT_ATOMS: atom_id res chain seq x y z
N MET A 1 -81.08 13.15 -21.55
CA MET A 1 -79.71 13.63 -21.67
C MET A 1 -78.98 13.21 -20.41
N LEU A 2 -78.35 12.06 -20.44
CA LEU A 2 -77.61 11.46 -19.30
C LEU A 2 -76.21 12.06 -19.17
N LEU A 3 -75.90 12.59 -18.01
CA LEU A 3 -74.50 12.93 -17.62
C LEU A 3 -73.98 11.84 -16.71
N THR A 4 -73.05 11.08 -17.16
CA THR A 4 -72.29 10.09 -16.41
C THR A 4 -71.12 10.76 -15.70
N GLY A 5 -71.17 10.77 -14.38
CA GLY A 5 -70.02 11.21 -13.54
C GLY A 5 -68.94 10.11 -13.45
N LEU A 6 -67.73 10.41 -13.85
CA LEU A 6 -66.53 9.58 -13.61
C LEU A 6 -65.99 9.94 -12.20
N SER A 7 -66.03 8.98 -11.29
CA SER A 7 -65.31 9.06 -10.01
C SER A 7 -63.86 8.65 -10.21
N LEU A 8 -62.91 9.58 -10.02
CA LEU A 8 -61.51 9.29 -9.92
C LEU A 8 -61.19 8.69 -8.54
N ILE A 9 -60.85 7.42 -8.48
CA ILE A 9 -60.30 6.78 -7.27
C ILE A 9 -58.78 7.06 -7.26
N ALA A 10 -58.35 7.95 -6.37
CA ALA A 10 -56.95 8.15 -6.10
C ALA A 10 -56.42 6.99 -5.22
N VAL A 11 -55.62 6.13 -5.79
CA VAL A 11 -54.89 5.09 -5.04
C VAL A 11 -53.68 5.75 -4.40
N PHE A 12 -53.75 6.03 -3.11
CA PHE A 12 -52.59 6.36 -2.29
C PHE A 12 -51.76 5.09 -2.03
N ALA A 13 -50.68 4.92 -2.76
CA ALA A 13 -49.66 3.92 -2.41
C ALA A 13 -48.92 4.44 -1.17
N THR A 14 -49.25 3.92 -0.01
CA THR A 14 -48.44 4.10 1.20
C THR A 14 -47.18 3.27 1.03
N PHE A 15 -46.07 3.95 0.74
CA PHE A 15 -44.73 3.36 0.90
C PHE A 15 -44.50 3.18 2.40
N LEU A 16 -44.86 2.00 2.93
CA LEU A 16 -44.32 1.53 4.20
C LEU A 16 -42.84 1.24 3.95
N GLY A 17 -41.99 2.15 4.44
CA GLY A 17 -40.53 1.90 4.49
C GLY A 17 -40.31 0.63 5.31
N LYS A 18 -40.02 -0.46 4.63
CA LYS A 18 -39.49 -1.67 5.27
C LYS A 18 -38.08 -1.32 5.77
N THR A 19 -37.92 -1.21 7.09
CA THR A 19 -36.60 -1.32 7.71
C THR A 19 -36.13 -2.73 7.45
N TYR A 20 -35.29 -2.91 6.41
CA TYR A 20 -34.63 -4.18 6.17
C TYR A 20 -33.52 -4.33 7.22
N ALA A 21 -33.61 -5.38 8.04
CA ALA A 21 -32.41 -5.92 8.69
C ALA A 21 -31.44 -6.30 7.57
N GLY A 22 -30.15 -6.08 7.75
CA GLY A 22 -29.12 -6.39 6.77
C GLY A 22 -29.22 -7.83 6.27
N GLY A 23 -28.81 -8.06 5.05
CA GLY A 23 -28.96 -9.38 4.47
C GLY A 23 -28.25 -9.58 3.12
N VAL A 24 -28.35 -10.80 2.62
CA VAL A 24 -27.85 -11.18 1.29
C VAL A 24 -29.05 -11.56 0.43
N SER A 25 -29.25 -10.84 -0.66
CA SER A 25 -30.16 -11.21 -1.73
C SER A 25 -29.38 -12.01 -2.80
N VAL A 26 -29.87 -13.17 -3.18
CA VAL A 26 -29.20 -14.05 -4.14
C VAL A 26 -30.11 -14.29 -5.33
N HIS A 27 -29.55 -14.16 -6.54
CA HIS A 27 -30.19 -14.60 -7.78
C HIS A 27 -29.15 -15.35 -8.62
N TYR A 28 -29.62 -16.15 -9.57
CA TYR A 28 -28.76 -16.97 -10.42
C TYR A 28 -28.88 -16.55 -11.88
N VAL A 29 -27.75 -16.41 -12.54
CA VAL A 29 -27.65 -16.17 -13.98
C VAL A 29 -26.75 -17.25 -14.58
N GLN A 30 -27.27 -18.10 -15.46
CA GLN A 30 -26.53 -19.21 -16.05
C GLN A 30 -25.81 -20.06 -14.98
N ASP A 31 -26.52 -20.43 -13.91
CA ASP A 31 -26.05 -21.20 -12.76
C ASP A 31 -24.98 -20.52 -11.89
N ARG A 32 -24.58 -19.29 -12.19
CA ARG A 32 -23.68 -18.49 -11.33
C ARG A 32 -24.49 -17.72 -10.29
N PRO A 33 -24.13 -17.79 -9.01
CA PRO A 33 -24.79 -17.00 -7.96
C PRO A 33 -24.35 -15.54 -8.00
N HIS A 34 -25.31 -14.64 -7.86
CA HIS A 34 -25.11 -13.20 -7.76
C HIS A 34 -25.70 -12.71 -6.43
N CYS A 35 -24.83 -12.24 -5.55
CA CYS A 35 -25.19 -11.74 -4.22
C CYS A 35 -25.22 -10.21 -4.24
N THR A 36 -26.29 -9.62 -3.72
CA THR A 36 -26.33 -8.21 -3.35
C THR A 36 -26.45 -8.12 -1.83
N VAL A 37 -25.56 -7.37 -1.21
CA VAL A 37 -25.46 -7.27 0.25
C VAL A 37 -26.03 -5.96 0.73
N THR A 38 -26.88 -6.02 1.75
CA THR A 38 -27.42 -4.85 2.44
C THR A 38 -26.89 -4.82 3.87
N SER A 39 -26.35 -3.69 4.30
CA SER A 39 -25.80 -3.53 5.65
C SER A 39 -26.90 -3.56 6.73
N ASN A 40 -26.51 -3.92 7.94
CA ASN A 40 -27.41 -3.83 9.11
C ASN A 40 -27.70 -2.37 9.53
N GLY A 41 -26.80 -1.45 9.14
CA GLY A 41 -26.86 -0.06 9.57
C GLY A 41 -26.53 0.17 11.04
N ASN A 42 -26.57 1.43 11.47
CA ASN A 42 -26.38 1.84 12.87
C ASN A 42 -25.11 1.30 13.54
N LYS A 43 -24.01 1.14 12.80
CA LYS A 43 -22.75 0.55 13.30
C LYS A 43 -22.95 -0.85 13.92
N THR A 44 -23.89 -1.62 13.40
CA THR A 44 -24.05 -3.03 13.77
C THR A 44 -23.08 -3.87 12.95
N ASN A 45 -22.45 -4.86 13.57
CA ASN A 45 -21.48 -5.72 12.90
C ASN A 45 -22.05 -6.41 11.65
N ASP A 46 -21.49 -6.10 10.50
CA ASP A 46 -21.90 -6.64 9.20
C ASP A 46 -21.11 -7.89 8.78
N VAL A 47 -20.01 -8.23 9.46
CA VAL A 47 -19.17 -9.37 9.06
C VAL A 47 -19.94 -10.69 8.92
N PRO A 48 -20.92 -11.03 9.76
CA PRO A 48 -21.73 -12.24 9.57
C PRO A 48 -22.47 -12.29 8.22
N ILE A 49 -23.01 -11.16 7.75
CA ILE A 49 -23.67 -11.11 6.42
C ILE A 49 -22.68 -11.08 5.28
N LEU A 50 -21.53 -10.43 5.47
CA LEU A 50 -20.43 -10.49 4.51
C LEU A 50 -19.93 -11.92 4.33
N LYS A 51 -19.63 -12.64 5.42
CA LYS A 51 -19.24 -14.08 5.38
C LYS A 51 -20.25 -14.89 4.58
N LYS A 52 -21.55 -14.72 4.86
CA LYS A 52 -22.61 -15.40 4.13
C LYS A 52 -22.59 -15.11 2.62
N ALA A 53 -22.33 -13.85 2.23
CA ALA A 53 -22.23 -13.48 0.81
C ALA A 53 -21.03 -14.16 0.13
N PHE A 54 -19.86 -14.18 0.78
CA PHE A 54 -18.68 -14.87 0.27
C PHE A 54 -18.85 -16.41 0.25
N ASP A 55 -19.50 -16.98 1.25
CA ASP A 55 -19.80 -18.43 1.29
C ASP A 55 -20.69 -18.87 0.12
N ILE A 56 -21.64 -18.02 -0.29
CA ILE A 56 -22.59 -18.33 -1.38
C ILE A 56 -22.02 -17.98 -2.74
N CYS A 57 -21.44 -16.79 -2.87
CA CYS A 57 -21.08 -16.18 -4.15
C CYS A 57 -19.57 -16.02 -4.38
N GLY A 58 -18.73 -16.42 -3.43
CA GLY A 58 -17.29 -16.31 -3.55
C GLY A 58 -16.66 -17.43 -4.43
N GLN A 59 -17.45 -18.38 -4.91
CA GLN A 59 -17.01 -19.43 -5.83
C GLN A 59 -17.84 -19.34 -7.11
N HIS A 60 -17.19 -19.04 -8.22
CA HIS A 60 -17.83 -18.89 -9.54
C HIS A 60 -19.04 -17.93 -9.54
N GLY A 61 -18.95 -16.81 -8.84
CA GLY A 61 -20.08 -15.93 -8.64
C GLY A 61 -19.76 -14.43 -8.71
N SER A 62 -20.71 -13.62 -8.29
CA SER A 62 -20.47 -12.20 -8.10
C SER A 62 -21.06 -11.68 -6.79
N ILE A 63 -20.41 -10.67 -6.22
CA ILE A 63 -20.84 -10.01 -4.99
C ILE A 63 -20.94 -8.51 -5.24
N THR A 64 -22.05 -7.92 -4.90
CA THR A 64 -22.26 -6.46 -5.00
C THR A 64 -22.44 -5.87 -3.61
N PHE A 65 -21.59 -4.90 -3.29
CA PHE A 65 -21.74 -3.99 -2.16
C PHE A 65 -22.19 -2.63 -2.73
N PRO A 66 -23.50 -2.29 -2.65
CA PRO A 66 -24.06 -1.09 -3.29
C PRO A 66 -23.48 0.21 -2.72
N GLU A 67 -23.40 1.25 -3.56
CA GLU A 67 -22.84 2.55 -3.21
C GLU A 67 -23.52 3.24 -2.03
N ASP A 68 -24.82 3.03 -1.87
CA ASP A 68 -25.62 3.60 -0.77
C ASP A 68 -25.51 2.82 0.56
N GLN A 69 -24.55 1.87 0.65
CA GLN A 69 -24.37 1.01 1.81
C GLN A 69 -23.05 1.29 2.52
N ASP A 70 -23.12 1.54 3.83
CA ASP A 70 -21.97 1.56 4.73
C ASP A 70 -22.00 0.28 5.59
N PHE A 71 -20.92 -0.50 5.53
CA PHE A 71 -20.77 -1.75 6.28
C PHE A 71 -19.85 -1.54 7.48
N TRP A 72 -20.30 -1.95 8.67
CA TRP A 72 -19.52 -1.85 9.89
C TRP A 72 -18.76 -3.14 10.17
N ILE A 73 -17.41 -3.08 10.08
CA ILE A 73 -16.53 -4.23 10.25
C ILE A 73 -16.06 -4.28 11.70
N ALA A 74 -16.72 -5.09 12.52
CA ALA A 74 -16.44 -5.17 13.96
C ALA A 74 -15.66 -6.43 14.37
N GLU A 75 -15.34 -7.30 13.42
CA GLU A 75 -14.50 -8.48 13.65
C GLU A 75 -13.63 -8.78 12.41
N LYS A 76 -12.53 -9.50 12.62
CA LYS A 76 -11.64 -9.93 11.54
C LYS A 76 -12.32 -10.89 10.57
N PHE A 77 -11.86 -10.87 9.31
CA PHE A 77 -12.52 -11.60 8.25
C PHE A 77 -11.54 -12.02 7.15
N ASN A 78 -11.56 -13.29 6.73
CA ASN A 78 -10.64 -13.83 5.74
C ASN A 78 -11.31 -14.80 4.75
N PRO A 79 -12.10 -14.31 3.78
CA PRO A 79 -12.73 -15.15 2.80
C PRO A 79 -11.70 -15.77 1.83
N VAL A 80 -12.02 -16.96 1.35
CA VAL A 80 -11.30 -17.65 0.29
C VAL A 80 -12.22 -17.74 -0.93
N VAL A 81 -11.77 -17.24 -2.08
CA VAL A 81 -12.60 -17.10 -3.27
C VAL A 81 -11.94 -17.72 -4.51
N ASP A 82 -12.76 -18.04 -5.51
CA ASP A 82 -12.33 -18.58 -6.79
C ASP A 82 -13.28 -18.11 -7.90
N ASP A 83 -12.77 -17.49 -8.95
CA ASP A 83 -13.54 -16.94 -10.08
C ASP A 83 -14.71 -16.06 -9.59
N VAL A 84 -14.35 -14.94 -8.94
CA VAL A 84 -15.33 -14.03 -8.35
C VAL A 84 -15.21 -12.61 -8.94
N GLN A 85 -16.35 -12.00 -9.18
CA GLN A 85 -16.47 -10.58 -9.52
C GLN A 85 -17.08 -9.83 -8.34
N ILE A 86 -16.37 -8.83 -7.81
CA ILE A 86 -16.81 -8.03 -6.67
C ILE A 86 -17.02 -6.58 -7.14
N GLN A 87 -18.28 -6.18 -7.25
CA GLN A 87 -18.64 -4.77 -7.40
C GLN A 87 -18.68 -4.15 -6.00
N TRP A 88 -17.64 -3.42 -5.66
CA TRP A 88 -17.45 -2.87 -4.31
C TRP A 88 -17.64 -1.35 -4.30
N SER A 89 -18.84 -0.89 -4.59
CA SER A 89 -19.14 0.55 -4.63
C SER A 89 -19.49 1.14 -3.26
N GLY A 90 -19.89 0.29 -2.30
CA GLY A 90 -20.16 0.68 -0.91
C GLY A 90 -18.88 0.80 -0.08
N LYS A 91 -19.01 1.35 1.11
CA LYS A 91 -17.89 1.56 2.02
C LYS A 91 -17.87 0.55 3.18
N TRP A 92 -16.73 -0.03 3.46
CA TRP A 92 -16.48 -0.83 4.66
C TRP A 92 -15.75 0.03 5.68
N THR A 93 -16.31 0.20 6.87
CA THR A 93 -15.68 0.98 7.95
C THR A 93 -15.33 0.06 9.12
N PHE A 94 -14.07 0.03 9.48
CA PHE A 94 -13.57 -0.70 10.64
C PHE A 94 -14.12 -0.09 11.93
N SER A 95 -14.52 -0.95 12.88
CA SER A 95 -15.04 -0.51 14.17
C SER A 95 -13.98 0.22 15.00
N ASP A 96 -14.46 1.07 15.90
CA ASP A 96 -13.69 1.85 16.83
C ASP A 96 -13.13 1.06 18.04
N ASN A 97 -13.29 -0.25 18.06
CA ASN A 97 -12.85 -1.10 19.16
C ASN A 97 -11.37 -1.48 19.03
N ILE A 98 -10.46 -0.53 19.34
CA ILE A 98 -9.01 -0.73 19.30
C ILE A 98 -8.59 -1.99 20.09
N THR A 99 -9.17 -2.22 21.25
CA THR A 99 -8.84 -3.39 22.09
C THR A 99 -9.17 -4.71 21.39
N TYR A 100 -10.32 -4.77 20.70
CA TYR A 100 -10.64 -5.96 19.91
C TYR A 100 -9.60 -6.21 18.83
N TRP A 101 -9.28 -5.19 18.04
CA TRP A 101 -8.37 -5.32 16.90
C TRP A 101 -6.96 -5.72 17.33
N ARG A 102 -6.42 -5.11 18.38
CA ARG A 102 -5.10 -5.48 18.93
C ARG A 102 -5.03 -6.96 19.35
N ASN A 103 -6.10 -7.52 19.86
CA ASN A 103 -6.10 -8.87 20.43
C ASN A 103 -6.57 -9.96 19.44
N ASN A 104 -7.20 -9.60 18.33
CA ASN A 104 -7.87 -10.58 17.48
C ASN A 104 -7.47 -10.54 16.01
N SER A 105 -6.71 -9.56 15.53
CA SER A 105 -6.30 -9.47 14.12
C SER A 105 -5.46 -10.67 13.69
N TYR A 106 -5.33 -10.88 12.38
CA TYR A 106 -4.48 -11.96 11.83
C TYR A 106 -3.02 -11.56 11.91
N TYR A 107 -2.20 -12.42 12.50
CA TYR A 107 -0.77 -12.17 12.63
C TYR A 107 -0.04 -12.30 11.29
N ILE A 108 0.79 -11.31 10.99
CA ILE A 108 1.70 -11.25 9.85
C ILE A 108 3.12 -11.18 10.38
N ALA A 109 3.91 -12.22 10.16
CA ALA A 109 5.23 -12.36 10.78
C ALA A 109 6.22 -11.25 10.38
N PHE A 110 6.12 -10.73 9.15
CA PHE A 110 7.00 -9.66 8.69
C PHE A 110 6.74 -8.39 9.52
N GLN A 111 7.78 -7.87 10.15
CA GLN A 111 7.76 -6.73 11.05
C GLN A 111 6.76 -6.83 12.22
N ASN A 112 6.36 -8.06 12.61
CA ASN A 112 5.42 -8.28 13.72
C ASN A 112 4.11 -7.51 13.55
N HIS A 113 3.55 -7.55 12.34
CA HIS A 113 2.33 -6.83 11.98
C HIS A 113 1.07 -7.69 12.05
N TRP A 114 -0.06 -7.07 11.79
CA TRP A 114 -1.38 -7.67 11.92
C TRP A 114 -2.29 -7.21 10.78
N ALA A 115 -3.30 -8.01 10.44
CA ALA A 115 -4.30 -7.67 9.41
C ALA A 115 -5.72 -7.87 9.92
N GLY A 116 -6.61 -6.95 9.58
CA GLY A 116 -8.02 -7.04 9.94
C GLY A 116 -8.85 -7.78 8.89
N PHE A 117 -8.55 -7.53 7.61
CA PHE A 117 -9.18 -8.22 6.48
C PHE A 117 -8.11 -8.84 5.58
N VAL A 118 -8.31 -10.10 5.22
CA VAL A 118 -7.41 -10.86 4.34
C VAL A 118 -8.23 -11.58 3.28
N LEU A 119 -8.02 -11.26 2.01
CA LEU A 119 -8.63 -11.95 0.87
C LEU A 119 -7.63 -12.94 0.27
N THR A 120 -8.05 -14.17 0.10
CA THR A 120 -7.25 -15.26 -0.50
C THR A 120 -7.98 -15.85 -1.69
N GLY A 121 -7.26 -16.33 -2.71
CA GLY A 121 -7.84 -17.05 -3.82
C GLY A 121 -7.30 -16.67 -5.19
N LYS A 122 -8.09 -16.95 -6.23
CA LYS A 122 -7.67 -16.71 -7.60
C LYS A 122 -8.82 -16.27 -8.50
N ASP A 123 -8.45 -15.76 -9.69
CA ASP A 123 -9.40 -15.26 -10.68
C ASP A 123 -10.38 -14.22 -10.07
N ILE A 124 -9.82 -13.16 -9.46
CA ILE A 124 -10.54 -12.17 -8.67
C ILE A 124 -10.61 -10.85 -9.42
N THR A 125 -11.80 -10.30 -9.59
CA THR A 125 -11.99 -8.93 -10.02
C THR A 125 -12.67 -8.12 -8.92
N ILE A 126 -12.09 -6.99 -8.52
CA ILE A 126 -12.67 -6.01 -7.59
C ILE A 126 -12.80 -4.68 -8.32
N ASP A 127 -14.01 -4.14 -8.38
CA ASP A 127 -14.28 -2.83 -8.95
C ASP A 127 -14.93 -1.94 -7.89
N GLY A 128 -14.21 -0.90 -7.47
CA GLY A 128 -14.68 0.08 -6.48
C GLY A 128 -15.65 1.12 -7.06
N GLY A 129 -15.75 1.20 -8.39
CA GLY A 129 -16.63 2.16 -9.06
C GLY A 129 -16.28 3.62 -8.78
N GLY A 130 -15.11 3.92 -8.24
CA GLY A 130 -14.68 5.26 -7.84
C GLY A 130 -15.29 5.80 -6.54
N THR A 131 -16.19 5.05 -5.90
CA THR A 131 -16.87 5.45 -4.65
C THR A 131 -16.63 4.47 -3.51
N GLY A 132 -16.29 3.22 -3.83
CA GLY A 132 -16.17 2.14 -2.87
C GLY A 132 -14.76 1.89 -2.37
N GLY A 133 -14.69 1.19 -1.25
CA GLY A 133 -13.42 0.84 -0.62
C GLY A 133 -13.51 0.61 0.89
N VAL A 134 -12.38 0.78 1.56
CA VAL A 134 -12.24 0.52 2.98
C VAL A 134 -11.83 1.78 3.74
N ASP A 135 -12.56 2.09 4.79
CA ASP A 135 -12.22 3.10 5.80
C ASP A 135 -11.68 2.37 7.05
N GLY A 136 -10.39 2.50 7.29
CA GLY A 136 -9.73 1.89 8.44
C GLY A 136 -10.11 2.53 9.78
N ASN A 137 -10.82 3.70 9.76
CA ASN A 137 -11.10 4.47 10.97
C ASN A 137 -9.82 4.83 11.76
N GLY A 138 -8.73 5.07 11.02
CA GLY A 138 -7.37 5.20 11.52
C GLY A 138 -7.12 6.40 12.41
N ASP A 139 -7.89 7.50 12.24
CA ASP A 139 -7.72 8.72 13.06
C ASP A 139 -7.87 8.44 14.57
N LEU A 140 -8.65 7.43 14.94
CA LEU A 140 -8.74 6.96 16.32
C LEU A 140 -7.42 6.37 16.82
N TRP A 141 -6.74 5.61 15.97
CA TRP A 141 -5.43 5.03 16.27
C TRP A 141 -4.36 6.08 16.34
N TYR A 142 -4.32 6.99 15.35
CA TYR A 142 -3.35 8.08 15.30
C TYR A 142 -3.45 8.97 16.55
N THR A 143 -4.66 9.30 16.98
CA THR A 143 -4.90 10.08 18.18
C THR A 143 -4.52 9.32 19.46
N ALA A 144 -4.86 8.04 19.54
CA ALA A 144 -4.57 7.21 20.71
C ALA A 144 -3.07 6.97 20.90
N GLU A 145 -2.31 6.90 19.80
CA GLU A 145 -0.87 6.58 19.80
C GLU A 145 0.02 7.81 19.70
N ALA A 146 -0.53 8.97 19.33
CA ALA A 146 0.20 10.23 19.19
C ALA A 146 1.48 10.13 18.32
N GLY A 147 1.43 9.33 17.27
CA GLY A 147 2.54 9.11 16.33
C GLY A 147 3.45 7.93 16.67
N ASP A 148 3.30 7.29 17.81
CA ASP A 148 4.04 6.08 18.13
C ASP A 148 3.38 4.86 17.48
N THR A 149 4.13 4.09 16.70
CA THR A 149 3.62 2.82 16.18
C THR A 149 3.68 1.76 17.26
N GLN A 150 2.53 1.15 17.55
CA GLN A 150 2.41 0.13 18.57
C GLN A 150 1.88 -1.20 18.02
N PRO A 151 2.17 -2.34 18.64
CA PRO A 151 1.73 -3.66 18.20
C PRO A 151 0.21 -3.74 18.03
N GLY A 152 -0.22 -4.54 17.06
CA GLY A 152 -1.62 -4.90 16.88
C GLY A 152 -2.48 -3.89 16.13
N ARG A 153 -1.91 -2.85 15.51
CA ARG A 153 -2.59 -2.05 14.49
C ARG A 153 -2.85 -2.96 13.28
N PRO A 154 -4.09 -3.10 12.82
CA PRO A 154 -4.36 -3.99 11.69
C PRO A 154 -4.16 -3.28 10.35
N MET A 155 -3.55 -3.95 9.37
CA MET A 155 -3.69 -3.58 7.97
C MET A 155 -5.15 -3.75 7.55
N PRO A 156 -5.78 -2.74 6.94
CA PRO A 156 -7.21 -2.80 6.60
C PRO A 156 -7.51 -3.68 5.40
N PHE A 157 -6.54 -3.88 4.49
CA PHE A 157 -6.74 -4.63 3.26
C PHE A 157 -5.47 -5.40 2.86
N VAL A 158 -5.57 -6.72 2.83
CA VAL A 158 -4.48 -7.62 2.44
C VAL A 158 -4.97 -8.64 1.41
N LEU A 159 -4.34 -8.68 0.26
CA LEU A 159 -4.40 -9.79 -0.69
C LEU A 159 -3.31 -10.79 -0.30
N TRP A 160 -3.68 -11.98 0.15
CA TRP A 160 -2.76 -13.00 0.63
C TRP A 160 -2.92 -14.30 -0.14
N ASN A 161 -1.83 -14.83 -0.68
CA ASN A 161 -1.84 -16.05 -1.47
C ASN A 161 -2.90 -15.98 -2.59
N VAL A 162 -2.72 -15.03 -3.49
CA VAL A 162 -3.64 -14.74 -4.58
C VAL A 162 -3.00 -14.88 -5.95
N SER A 163 -3.80 -15.23 -6.96
CA SER A 163 -3.37 -15.19 -8.36
C SER A 163 -4.46 -14.66 -9.29
N ASP A 164 -4.02 -14.03 -10.39
CA ASP A 164 -4.92 -13.55 -11.43
C ASP A 164 -5.97 -12.58 -10.87
N VAL A 165 -5.49 -11.46 -10.32
CA VAL A 165 -6.31 -10.46 -9.63
C VAL A 165 -6.32 -9.14 -10.39
N VAL A 166 -7.49 -8.54 -10.51
CA VAL A 166 -7.69 -7.19 -11.00
C VAL A 166 -8.43 -6.37 -9.96
N VAL A 167 -7.87 -5.23 -9.55
CA VAL A 167 -8.52 -4.25 -8.67
C VAL A 167 -8.56 -2.91 -9.38
N ARG A 168 -9.74 -2.27 -9.43
CA ARG A 168 -9.91 -0.98 -10.12
C ARG A 168 -10.69 0.01 -9.27
N ASP A 169 -10.34 1.30 -9.44
CA ASP A 169 -11.11 2.43 -8.92
C ASP A 169 -11.45 2.27 -7.43
N PHE A 170 -10.46 1.82 -6.63
CA PHE A 170 -10.64 1.44 -5.24
C PHE A 170 -10.01 2.46 -4.28
N ALA A 171 -10.65 2.67 -3.14
CA ALA A 171 -10.16 3.63 -2.17
C ALA A 171 -9.87 3.01 -0.79
N ILE A 172 -8.84 3.52 -0.13
CA ILE A 172 -8.56 3.24 1.28
C ILE A 172 -8.44 4.56 2.02
N TRP A 173 -9.39 4.80 2.90
CA TRP A 173 -9.42 5.96 3.77
C TRP A 173 -8.96 5.58 5.16
N GLN A 174 -8.20 6.47 5.78
CA GLN A 174 -7.79 6.34 7.18
C GLN A 174 -7.31 4.92 7.55
N PRO A 175 -6.33 4.35 6.82
CA PRO A 175 -5.80 3.02 7.15
C PRO A 175 -5.15 3.05 8.53
N GLN A 176 -5.35 2.03 9.33
CA GLN A 176 -4.72 1.96 10.66
C GLN A 176 -3.20 1.73 10.55
N LEU A 177 -2.76 0.99 9.53
CA LEU A 177 -1.37 0.62 9.25
C LEU A 177 -1.20 0.65 7.72
N TRP A 178 -0.31 -0.10 7.11
CA TRP A 178 -0.11 -0.22 5.66
C TRP A 178 -1.44 -0.44 4.94
N SER A 179 -1.69 0.35 3.91
CA SER A 179 -3.03 0.49 3.33
C SER A 179 -3.42 -0.68 2.43
N PHE A 180 -2.78 -0.81 1.28
CA PHE A 180 -3.06 -1.84 0.28
C PHE A 180 -1.87 -2.78 0.18
N ASN A 181 -2.06 -4.04 0.58
CA ASN A 181 -0.98 -4.98 0.72
C ASN A 181 -1.18 -6.20 -0.18
N ILE A 182 -0.13 -6.61 -0.89
CA ILE A 182 -0.09 -7.85 -1.64
C ILE A 182 1.04 -8.72 -1.07
N MET A 183 0.68 -9.88 -0.55
CA MET A 183 1.61 -10.82 0.06
C MET A 183 1.40 -12.21 -0.51
N ASN A 184 2.45 -12.80 -1.11
CA ASN A 184 2.39 -14.05 -1.83
C ASN A 184 1.38 -13.99 -2.99
N GLY A 185 1.67 -13.17 -3.99
CA GLY A 185 0.75 -12.87 -5.08
C GLY A 185 1.38 -13.00 -6.47
N THR A 186 0.58 -13.40 -7.47
CA THR A 186 1.02 -13.53 -8.86
C THR A 186 -0.03 -13.03 -9.85
N ASN A 187 0.42 -12.36 -10.94
CA ASN A 187 -0.44 -11.83 -11.99
C ASN A 187 -1.50 -10.84 -11.45
N ILE A 188 -1.07 -9.70 -10.98
CA ILE A 188 -1.95 -8.74 -10.31
C ILE A 188 -1.92 -7.40 -11.04
N LEU A 189 -3.09 -6.87 -11.34
CA LEU A 189 -3.28 -5.54 -11.87
C LEU A 189 -4.08 -4.69 -10.88
N VAL A 190 -3.51 -3.55 -10.47
CA VAL A 190 -4.21 -2.54 -9.67
C VAL A 190 -4.26 -1.24 -10.46
N GLU A 191 -5.45 -0.71 -10.67
CA GLU A 191 -5.67 0.52 -11.43
C GLU A 191 -6.44 1.55 -10.59
N ASN A 192 -5.99 2.81 -10.59
CA ASN A 192 -6.64 3.93 -9.93
C ASN A 192 -6.91 3.69 -8.43
N LEU A 193 -5.85 3.45 -7.67
CA LEU A 193 -5.92 3.35 -6.22
C LEU A 193 -5.86 4.74 -5.58
N TYR A 194 -6.76 5.01 -4.64
CA TYR A 194 -6.75 6.21 -3.81
C TYR A 194 -6.47 5.84 -2.34
N VAL A 195 -5.50 6.51 -1.71
CA VAL A 195 -5.16 6.28 -0.31
C VAL A 195 -5.04 7.62 0.43
N ASN A 196 -5.75 7.76 1.53
CA ASN A 196 -5.67 8.96 2.35
C ASN A 196 -5.63 8.63 3.84
N ALA A 197 -4.50 8.93 4.48
CA ALA A 197 -4.29 8.90 5.92
C ALA A 197 -4.02 10.32 6.43
N THR A 198 -4.91 10.85 7.26
CA THR A 198 -4.81 12.20 7.81
C THR A 198 -5.19 12.21 9.28
N ALA A 199 -4.28 12.66 10.16
CA ALA A 199 -4.57 12.81 11.58
C ALA A 199 -5.22 14.15 11.87
N THR A 200 -6.45 14.15 12.35
CA THR A 200 -7.21 15.40 12.62
C THR A 200 -6.77 16.12 13.89
N GLN A 201 -6.13 15.40 14.83
CA GLN A 201 -5.69 15.93 16.13
C GLN A 201 -4.18 16.19 16.21
N ALA A 202 -3.42 15.88 15.18
CA ALA A 202 -1.96 16.06 15.21
C ALA A 202 -1.56 17.53 15.32
N PRO A 203 -0.61 17.88 16.19
CA PRO A 203 0.01 19.20 16.19
C PRO A 203 0.66 19.50 14.84
N SER A 204 0.69 20.77 14.46
CA SER A 204 1.34 21.19 13.22
C SER A 204 2.79 20.73 13.15
N GLY A 205 3.17 20.07 12.07
CA GLY A 205 4.51 19.51 11.84
C GLY A 205 4.76 18.14 12.47
N SER A 206 3.79 17.57 13.21
CA SER A 206 3.89 16.22 13.74
C SER A 206 3.35 15.20 12.77
N ASN A 207 4.05 14.07 12.61
CA ASN A 207 3.58 12.93 11.85
C ASN A 207 2.94 11.89 12.77
N TRP A 208 1.62 11.93 12.91
CA TRP A 208 0.86 10.94 13.68
C TRP A 208 0.34 9.77 12.82
N VAL A 209 0.50 9.86 11.51
CA VAL A 209 0.08 8.82 10.55
C VAL A 209 1.25 7.93 10.12
N GLN A 210 2.16 7.61 11.03
CA GLN A 210 3.31 6.74 10.76
C GLN A 210 2.87 5.34 10.35
N ASN A 211 3.66 4.70 9.47
CA ASN A 211 3.39 3.35 8.93
C ASN A 211 2.03 3.22 8.24
N THR A 212 1.58 4.29 7.58
CA THR A 212 0.42 4.25 6.69
C THR A 212 0.88 4.21 5.23
N ASP A 213 1.74 3.24 4.92
CA ASP A 213 2.24 3.01 3.57
C ASP A 213 1.06 2.86 2.60
N GLY A 214 1.22 3.37 1.36
CA GLY A 214 0.12 3.39 0.39
C GLY A 214 -0.11 2.03 -0.26
N PHE A 215 0.96 1.46 -0.82
CA PHE A 215 0.91 0.21 -1.57
C PHE A 215 2.16 -0.62 -1.28
N ASP A 216 1.97 -1.81 -0.75
CA ASP A 216 3.04 -2.72 -0.35
C ASP A 216 3.02 -4.02 -1.11
N THR A 217 4.20 -4.52 -1.51
CA THR A 217 4.36 -5.84 -2.13
C THR A 217 5.37 -6.68 -1.37
N MET A 218 5.12 -7.95 -1.18
CA MET A 218 6.03 -8.94 -0.63
C MET A 218 5.72 -10.33 -1.19
N ASP A 219 6.75 -11.09 -1.57
CA ASP A 219 6.56 -12.42 -2.18
C ASP A 219 5.66 -12.38 -3.44
N VAL A 220 5.93 -11.45 -4.35
CA VAL A 220 5.06 -11.25 -5.53
C VAL A 220 5.80 -11.42 -6.85
N ARG A 221 5.03 -11.76 -7.88
CA ARG A 221 5.52 -11.83 -9.26
C ARG A 221 4.47 -11.32 -10.25
N ASN A 222 4.93 -10.54 -11.24
CA ASN A 222 4.08 -9.97 -12.29
C ASN A 222 2.95 -9.11 -11.70
N VAL A 223 3.33 -7.95 -11.14
CA VAL A 223 2.40 -6.99 -10.55
C VAL A 223 2.47 -5.67 -11.32
N THR A 224 1.33 -5.16 -11.71
CA THR A 224 1.20 -3.82 -12.28
C THR A 224 0.35 -2.94 -11.36
N LEU A 225 0.90 -1.80 -10.96
CA LEU A 225 0.15 -0.68 -10.36
C LEU A 225 0.11 0.47 -11.38
N SER A 226 -1.08 0.90 -11.77
CA SER A 226 -1.28 1.97 -12.73
C SER A 226 -2.24 3.02 -12.15
N GLY A 227 -1.71 4.09 -11.60
CA GLY A 227 -2.46 5.14 -10.92
C GLY A 227 -2.56 4.90 -9.41
N LEU A 228 -1.87 5.75 -8.67
CA LEU A 228 -2.02 5.90 -7.22
C LEU A 228 -2.02 7.39 -6.88
N ASP A 229 -3.03 7.80 -6.12
CA ASP A 229 -3.07 9.10 -5.46
C ASP A 229 -2.97 8.86 -3.94
N TYR A 230 -1.84 9.27 -3.35
CA TYR A 230 -1.50 8.95 -1.97
C TYR A 230 -1.25 10.18 -1.11
N THR A 231 -1.91 10.21 0.04
CA THR A 231 -1.60 11.09 1.17
C THR A 231 -1.43 10.24 2.42
N GLY A 232 -0.29 10.34 3.09
CA GLY A 232 -0.01 9.55 4.30
C GLY A 232 1.27 9.97 4.99
N GLY A 233 1.71 9.18 5.95
CA GLY A 233 2.86 9.51 6.80
C GLY A 233 4.08 8.61 6.61
N ASP A 234 4.02 7.65 5.69
CA ASP A 234 5.11 6.73 5.42
C ASP A 234 5.35 6.55 3.91
N ASP A 235 5.82 5.40 3.46
CA ASP A 235 6.15 5.15 2.07
C ASP A 235 4.88 5.15 1.20
N CYS A 236 4.82 5.96 0.14
CA CYS A 236 3.66 5.89 -0.75
C CYS A 236 3.60 4.58 -1.53
N ILE A 237 4.76 3.99 -1.78
CA ILE A 237 4.95 2.64 -2.30
C ILE A 237 6.11 2.01 -1.54
N ALA A 238 5.97 0.76 -1.14
CA ALA A 238 7.07 -0.02 -0.60
C ALA A 238 7.16 -1.39 -1.28
N ILE A 239 8.15 -1.55 -2.15
CA ILE A 239 8.46 -2.82 -2.80
C ILE A 239 9.35 -3.61 -1.84
N LYS A 240 8.77 -4.58 -1.15
CA LYS A 240 9.42 -5.36 -0.08
C LYS A 240 10.00 -6.69 -0.62
N PRO A 241 10.65 -7.51 0.21
CA PRO A 241 11.38 -8.70 -0.21
C PRO A 241 10.64 -9.64 -1.16
N ARG A 242 11.40 -10.24 -2.08
CA ARG A 242 10.94 -11.25 -3.05
C ARG A 242 9.84 -10.74 -3.97
N SER A 243 10.06 -9.53 -4.51
CA SER A 243 9.18 -8.90 -5.49
C SER A 243 9.85 -8.87 -6.85
N TYR A 244 9.20 -9.45 -7.86
CA TYR A 244 9.76 -9.68 -9.20
C TYR A 244 8.81 -9.26 -10.30
N ASP A 245 9.35 -8.68 -11.37
CA ASP A 245 8.59 -8.34 -12.58
C ASP A 245 7.46 -7.32 -12.29
N LEU A 246 7.82 -6.14 -11.76
CA LEU A 246 6.86 -5.10 -11.38
C LEU A 246 6.87 -3.94 -12.36
N ILE A 247 5.68 -3.42 -12.67
CA ILE A 247 5.46 -2.17 -13.39
C ILE A 247 4.62 -1.24 -12.51
N VAL A 248 5.18 -0.09 -12.15
CA VAL A 248 4.50 0.92 -11.33
C VAL A 248 4.54 2.25 -12.07
N ARG A 249 3.37 2.83 -12.34
CA ARG A 249 3.29 4.03 -13.18
C ARG A 249 2.14 4.95 -12.79
N ASN A 250 2.30 6.24 -13.13
CA ASN A 250 1.31 7.28 -12.87
C ASN A 250 0.99 7.40 -11.36
N ILE A 251 2.00 7.77 -10.59
CA ILE A 251 1.94 7.82 -9.14
C ILE A 251 2.07 9.26 -8.64
N THR A 252 1.18 9.66 -7.75
CA THR A 252 1.27 10.92 -7.03
C THR A 252 1.37 10.67 -5.52
N CYS A 253 2.49 11.09 -4.92
CA CYS A 253 2.73 11.05 -3.48
C CYS A 253 2.70 12.47 -2.94
N HIS A 254 1.66 12.86 -2.23
CA HIS A 254 1.49 14.22 -1.69
C HIS A 254 2.22 14.44 -0.36
N SER A 255 2.66 13.37 0.29
CA SER A 255 3.33 13.43 1.59
C SER A 255 4.05 12.11 1.91
N GLY A 256 4.53 11.96 3.14
CA GLY A 256 5.16 10.74 3.63
C GLY A 256 6.67 10.69 3.41
N ASN A 257 7.21 9.48 3.29
CA ASN A 257 8.65 9.28 3.11
C ASN A 257 9.06 9.27 1.63
N GLY A 258 8.15 8.93 0.73
CA GLY A 258 8.36 8.78 -0.71
C GLY A 258 8.22 7.31 -1.17
N PRO A 259 8.39 7.03 -2.47
CA PRO A 259 8.41 5.66 -2.97
C PRO A 259 9.70 4.94 -2.58
N ALA A 260 9.60 3.69 -2.13
CA ALA A 260 10.69 2.89 -1.62
C ALA A 260 10.81 1.52 -2.30
N ILE A 261 12.03 1.05 -2.53
CA ILE A 261 12.36 -0.36 -2.67
C ILE A 261 12.98 -0.78 -1.33
N GLY A 262 12.22 -1.48 -0.51
CA GLY A 262 12.65 -1.81 0.86
C GLY A 262 11.54 -1.74 1.93
N SER A 263 11.88 -2.06 3.19
CA SER A 263 13.24 -2.40 3.66
C SER A 263 13.63 -3.81 3.24
N LEU A 264 14.84 -3.97 2.72
CA LEU A 264 15.39 -5.26 2.29
C LEU A 264 16.51 -5.72 3.25
N GLY A 265 16.71 -7.03 3.39
CA GLY A 265 17.74 -7.58 4.28
C GLY A 265 17.45 -7.43 5.77
N GLN A 266 16.22 -7.08 6.13
CA GLN A 266 15.80 -6.87 7.51
C GLN A 266 15.74 -8.17 8.33
N TYR A 267 15.58 -9.30 7.67
CA TYR A 267 15.57 -10.64 8.24
C TYR A 267 16.48 -11.58 7.46
N LEU A 268 16.84 -12.73 8.03
CA LEU A 268 17.83 -13.68 7.47
C LEU A 268 17.38 -14.40 6.18
N GLU A 269 16.26 -14.04 5.62
CA GLU A 269 15.73 -14.61 4.39
C GLU A 269 16.24 -13.85 3.15
N ASP A 270 16.03 -14.44 1.98
CA ASP A 270 16.23 -13.77 0.70
C ASP A 270 15.36 -12.51 0.63
N SER A 271 15.96 -11.42 0.24
CA SER A 271 15.29 -10.12 0.09
C SER A 271 15.41 -9.57 -1.32
N SER A 272 15.60 -10.42 -2.32
CA SER A 272 15.79 -10.00 -3.71
C SER A 272 14.60 -9.24 -4.27
N VAL A 273 14.89 -8.21 -5.08
CA VAL A 273 13.93 -7.44 -5.87
C VAL A 273 14.52 -7.25 -7.26
N GLU A 274 13.84 -7.73 -8.28
CA GLU A 274 14.37 -7.72 -9.64
C GLU A 274 13.32 -7.36 -10.69
N ASN A 275 13.75 -6.74 -11.80
CA ASN A 275 12.92 -6.39 -12.94
C ASN A 275 11.78 -5.43 -12.54
N VAL A 276 12.11 -4.26 -12.04
CA VAL A 276 11.14 -3.24 -11.62
C VAL A 276 11.23 -2.02 -12.50
N THR A 277 10.11 -1.59 -13.02
CA THR A 277 9.97 -0.36 -13.80
C THR A 277 9.06 0.63 -13.08
N LEU A 278 9.58 1.79 -12.75
CA LEU A 278 8.93 2.88 -12.03
C LEU A 278 8.87 4.10 -12.95
N THR A 279 7.68 4.50 -13.42
CA THR A 279 7.55 5.60 -14.38
C THR A 279 6.47 6.59 -14.02
N ASP A 280 6.68 7.85 -14.39
CA ASP A 280 5.67 8.91 -14.27
C ASP A 280 5.27 9.18 -12.81
N PHE A 281 6.27 9.51 -11.99
CA PHE A 281 6.09 9.83 -10.57
C PHE A 281 6.08 11.34 -10.32
N ARG A 282 5.12 11.79 -9.54
CA ARG A 282 5.09 13.09 -8.89
C ARG A 282 5.19 12.91 -7.38
N VAL A 283 6.27 13.40 -6.78
CA VAL A 283 6.60 13.16 -5.38
C VAL A 283 6.78 14.48 -4.63
N GLU A 284 5.89 14.73 -3.67
CA GLU A 284 5.94 15.83 -2.70
C GLU A 284 6.12 15.24 -1.29
N ALA A 285 7.25 14.55 -1.06
CA ALA A 285 7.53 13.76 0.15
C ALA A 285 8.93 14.05 0.67
N LYS A 286 9.37 13.35 1.73
CA LYS A 286 10.69 13.55 2.33
C LYS A 286 11.84 13.17 1.39
N THR A 287 11.64 12.15 0.55
CA THR A 287 12.62 11.62 -0.41
C THR A 287 11.92 11.35 -1.75
N GLY A 288 12.61 11.59 -2.86
CA GLY A 288 12.07 11.36 -4.20
C GLY A 288 11.84 9.88 -4.50
N LEU A 289 12.89 9.08 -4.43
CA LEU A 289 12.82 7.63 -4.48
C LEU A 289 14.01 7.04 -3.73
N TYR A 290 13.85 5.93 -3.04
CA TYR A 290 14.96 5.33 -2.34
C TYR A 290 14.97 3.79 -2.33
N ILE A 291 16.19 3.24 -2.34
CA ILE A 291 16.45 1.82 -2.11
C ILE A 291 17.02 1.71 -0.68
N LYS A 292 16.33 0.98 0.19
CA LYS A 292 16.62 0.87 1.61
C LYS A 292 16.96 -0.56 1.98
N CYS A 293 18.26 -0.80 2.24
CA CYS A 293 18.76 -2.09 2.67
C CYS A 293 19.27 -2.04 4.11
N TRP A 294 19.15 -3.14 4.81
CA TRP A 294 19.63 -3.29 6.18
C TRP A 294 21.07 -3.73 6.21
N MET A 295 21.74 -3.42 7.33
CA MET A 295 23.09 -3.86 7.61
C MET A 295 23.20 -5.40 7.61
N GLY A 296 24.40 -5.92 7.33
CA GLY A 296 24.70 -7.35 7.29
C GLY A 296 24.85 -8.01 8.67
N ALA A 297 24.84 -7.23 9.74
CA ALA A 297 24.85 -7.74 11.11
C ALA A 297 23.42 -8.01 11.61
N LEU A 298 23.29 -9.05 12.43
CA LEU A 298 22.04 -9.39 13.09
C LEU A 298 22.04 -8.74 14.48
N VAL A 299 21.08 -7.86 14.74
CA VAL A 299 20.99 -7.10 15.98
C VAL A 299 19.61 -7.16 16.60
N TYR A 300 19.56 -7.16 17.92
CA TYR A 300 18.31 -6.90 18.65
C TYR A 300 18.16 -5.39 18.82
N GLN A 301 16.99 -4.90 18.47
CA GLN A 301 16.59 -3.51 18.68
C GLN A 301 15.46 -3.46 19.70
N ASP A 302 15.43 -2.39 20.49
CA ASP A 302 14.33 -2.14 21.43
C ASP A 302 13.12 -1.57 20.65
N SER A 303 12.48 -2.43 19.89
CA SER A 303 11.28 -2.11 19.13
C SER A 303 10.37 -3.34 19.04
N TYR A 304 9.06 -3.12 18.88
CA TYR A 304 8.09 -4.20 18.76
C TYR A 304 8.35 -5.10 17.54
N GLU A 305 8.94 -4.58 16.46
CA GLU A 305 9.28 -5.37 15.28
C GLU A 305 10.41 -6.36 15.54
N SER A 306 11.19 -6.15 16.58
CA SER A 306 12.25 -7.05 17.02
C SER A 306 11.85 -7.98 18.17
N GLU A 307 10.62 -7.90 18.66
CA GLU A 307 10.17 -8.65 19.85
C GLU A 307 10.36 -10.16 19.72
N TYR A 308 10.13 -10.70 18.51
CA TYR A 308 10.21 -12.15 18.27
C TYR A 308 11.48 -12.58 17.54
N GLN A 309 12.19 -11.68 16.91
CA GLN A 309 13.41 -12.00 16.17
C GLN A 309 14.32 -10.77 16.00
N PRO A 310 15.66 -10.97 16.01
CA PRO A 310 16.57 -9.90 15.67
C PRO A 310 16.42 -9.48 14.22
N ARG A 311 16.86 -8.28 13.89
CA ARG A 311 16.77 -7.69 12.55
C ARG A 311 18.15 -7.47 11.94
N GLY A 312 18.23 -7.47 10.62
CA GLY A 312 19.45 -7.37 9.85
C GLY A 312 19.99 -8.73 9.40
N GLY A 313 21.11 -8.71 8.71
CA GLY A 313 21.83 -9.92 8.25
C GLY A 313 21.23 -10.63 7.05
N GLY A 314 20.09 -10.16 6.50
CA GLY A 314 19.52 -10.70 5.28
C GLY A 314 20.37 -10.43 4.04
N TRP A 315 20.05 -11.08 2.95
CA TRP A 315 20.84 -11.10 1.71
C TRP A 315 19.92 -11.05 0.49
N GLY A 316 20.46 -10.82 -0.68
CA GLY A 316 19.70 -10.84 -1.93
C GLY A 316 20.29 -9.95 -3.01
N LEU A 317 19.53 -9.79 -4.09
CA LEU A 317 19.87 -9.01 -5.26
C LEU A 317 18.83 -7.89 -5.46
N VAL A 318 19.29 -6.67 -5.69
CA VAL A 318 18.44 -5.56 -6.17
C VAL A 318 18.98 -5.18 -7.53
N ARG A 319 18.31 -5.61 -8.59
CA ARG A 319 18.84 -5.39 -9.94
C ARG A 319 17.78 -5.23 -11.01
N ASN A 320 18.22 -4.66 -12.14
CA ASN A 320 17.35 -4.36 -13.28
C ASN A 320 16.17 -3.48 -12.86
N ILE A 321 16.51 -2.33 -12.28
CA ILE A 321 15.53 -1.33 -11.82
C ILE A 321 15.62 -0.12 -12.76
N THR A 322 14.51 0.25 -13.35
CA THR A 322 14.39 1.47 -14.17
C THR A 322 13.48 2.47 -13.51
N VAL A 323 13.97 3.69 -13.33
CA VAL A 323 13.21 4.85 -12.82
C VAL A 323 13.20 5.91 -13.90
N GLU A 324 12.01 6.31 -14.35
CA GLU A 324 11.86 7.27 -15.44
C GLU A 324 10.76 8.29 -15.15
N ASN A 325 10.98 9.54 -15.59
CA ASN A 325 10.02 10.62 -15.42
C ASN A 325 9.67 10.88 -13.94
N LEU A 326 10.67 11.11 -13.11
CA LEU A 326 10.51 11.41 -11.69
C LEU A 326 10.51 12.92 -11.46
N ASN A 327 9.37 13.48 -11.11
CA ASN A 327 9.25 14.88 -10.67
C ASN A 327 9.20 14.96 -9.14
N VAL A 328 10.18 15.65 -8.52
CA VAL A 328 10.34 15.71 -7.07
C VAL A 328 10.28 17.14 -6.58
N THR A 329 9.39 17.43 -5.63
CA THR A 329 9.24 18.76 -5.05
C THR A 329 9.35 18.70 -3.53
N GLY A 330 10.21 19.54 -2.97
CA GLY A 330 10.34 19.70 -1.51
C GLY A 330 11.06 18.59 -0.77
N ALA A 331 11.47 17.51 -1.43
CA ALA A 331 12.23 16.43 -0.84
C ALA A 331 13.67 16.83 -0.50
N SER A 332 14.28 16.15 0.45
CA SER A 332 15.69 16.37 0.80
C SER A 332 16.65 15.81 -0.24
N ARG A 333 16.24 14.76 -0.98
CA ARG A 333 16.99 14.09 -2.04
C ARG A 333 16.05 13.61 -3.14
N ALA A 334 16.54 13.62 -4.38
CA ALA A 334 15.81 13.09 -5.52
C ALA A 334 15.90 11.56 -5.58
N PHE A 335 17.10 11.01 -5.35
CA PHE A 335 17.35 9.57 -5.35
C PHE A 335 18.34 9.19 -4.25
N LEU A 336 18.09 8.08 -3.58
CA LEU A 336 18.89 7.59 -2.47
C LEU A 336 19.05 6.07 -2.53
N ILE A 337 20.27 5.58 -2.43
CA ILE A 337 20.56 4.18 -2.05
C ILE A 337 21.21 4.20 -0.67
N THR A 338 20.69 3.41 0.26
CA THR A 338 21.27 3.23 1.60
C THR A 338 21.29 1.77 1.98
N GLU A 339 22.47 1.26 2.36
CA GLU A 339 22.69 -0.12 2.74
C GLU A 339 23.18 -0.27 4.18
N ASP A 340 22.82 0.65 5.05
CA ASP A 340 23.19 0.62 6.47
C ASP A 340 22.04 0.89 7.41
N SER A 341 20.81 0.62 6.97
CA SER A 341 19.64 0.81 7.81
C SER A 341 19.65 -0.10 9.02
N GLY A 342 19.16 0.39 10.15
CA GLY A 342 18.69 -0.43 11.24
C GLY A 342 19.42 -0.33 12.57
N ASP A 343 20.66 0.19 12.66
CA ASP A 343 21.39 0.32 13.94
C ASP A 343 22.24 1.59 14.07
N ASP A 344 21.70 2.70 13.59
CA ASP A 344 22.34 4.02 13.67
C ASP A 344 23.75 4.09 13.03
N GLY A 345 23.99 3.26 12.00
CA GLY A 345 25.24 3.20 11.25
C GLY A 345 26.40 2.46 11.95
N ASN A 346 26.15 1.76 13.08
CA ASN A 346 27.20 1.00 13.77
C ASN A 346 27.78 -0.14 12.94
N HIS A 347 27.00 -0.67 11.99
CA HIS A 347 27.43 -1.71 11.04
C HIS A 347 27.38 -1.24 9.60
N LYS A 348 27.69 0.04 9.36
CA LYS A 348 27.73 0.65 8.03
C LYS A 348 28.66 -0.11 7.09
N GLY A 349 28.21 -0.29 5.84
CA GLY A 349 28.97 -0.97 4.80
C GLY A 349 29.01 -2.49 4.94
N THR A 350 28.21 -3.11 5.79
CA THR A 350 28.17 -4.57 6.00
C THR A 350 27.01 -5.27 5.32
N SER A 351 26.09 -4.56 4.67
CA SER A 351 24.93 -5.16 4.00
C SER A 351 25.34 -6.31 3.07
N LYS A 352 24.51 -7.34 3.01
CA LYS A 352 24.67 -8.51 2.13
C LYS A 352 23.75 -8.47 0.92
N LEU A 353 23.21 -7.30 0.61
CA LEU A 353 22.45 -7.04 -0.61
C LEU A 353 23.43 -6.60 -1.70
N ALA A 354 23.32 -7.20 -2.88
CA ALA A 354 24.05 -6.74 -4.07
C ALA A 354 23.11 -5.85 -4.89
N VAL A 355 23.45 -4.57 -5.06
CA VAL A 355 22.66 -3.59 -5.82
C VAL A 355 23.37 -3.30 -7.13
N SER A 356 22.72 -3.60 -8.27
CA SER A 356 23.30 -3.40 -9.60
C SER A 356 22.25 -3.12 -10.68
N ASP A 357 22.70 -2.67 -11.84
CA ASP A 357 21.87 -2.46 -13.03
C ASP A 357 20.65 -1.55 -12.73
N ILE A 358 20.93 -0.37 -12.19
CA ILE A 358 19.93 0.65 -11.85
C ILE A 358 20.00 1.79 -12.84
N THR A 359 18.94 2.12 -13.54
CA THR A 359 18.86 3.29 -14.42
C THR A 359 17.88 4.31 -13.85
N VAL A 360 18.33 5.55 -13.65
CA VAL A 360 17.50 6.68 -13.21
C VAL A 360 17.61 7.77 -14.26
N ARG A 361 16.49 8.10 -14.90
CA ARG A 361 16.50 9.08 -16.00
C ARG A 361 15.31 10.02 -15.97
N ASN A 362 15.51 11.21 -16.56
CA ASN A 362 14.53 12.28 -16.63
C ASN A 362 13.96 12.64 -15.24
N VAL A 363 14.86 13.14 -14.37
CA VAL A 363 14.50 13.61 -13.03
C VAL A 363 14.43 15.13 -13.04
N THR A 364 13.32 15.69 -12.55
CA THR A 364 13.04 17.13 -12.53
C THR A 364 12.52 17.57 -11.16
N GLY A 365 12.49 18.87 -10.94
CA GLY A 365 11.85 19.47 -9.76
C GLY A 365 12.78 20.30 -8.90
N THR A 366 12.31 20.64 -7.69
CA THR A 366 13.04 21.49 -6.74
C THR A 366 13.09 20.82 -5.37
N LEU A 367 14.30 20.63 -4.85
CA LEU A 367 14.53 19.98 -3.56
C LEU A 367 14.60 21.02 -2.43
N SER A 368 14.27 20.61 -1.21
CA SER A 368 14.33 21.47 -0.01
C SER A 368 15.71 21.52 0.63
N GLY A 369 16.58 20.55 0.33
CA GLY A 369 17.91 20.42 0.92
C GLY A 369 19.00 21.13 0.12
N GLY A 370 20.15 21.36 0.76
CA GLY A 370 21.37 21.81 0.09
C GLY A 370 22.06 20.67 -0.68
N SER A 371 23.29 20.84 -1.05
CA SER A 371 24.13 20.24 -2.07
C SER A 371 24.13 18.71 -2.31
N ASN A 372 23.46 17.86 -1.57
CA ASN A 372 23.49 16.40 -1.79
C ASN A 372 22.16 15.89 -2.35
N THR A 373 21.92 16.13 -3.62
CA THR A 373 20.62 15.81 -4.25
C THR A 373 20.47 14.32 -4.58
N ILE A 374 21.58 13.61 -4.79
CA ILE A 374 21.64 12.17 -5.00
C ILE A 374 22.70 11.58 -4.08
N SER A 375 22.36 10.50 -3.40
CA SER A 375 23.26 9.80 -2.48
C SER A 375 23.22 8.30 -2.72
N ILE A 376 24.39 7.72 -3.00
CA ILE A 376 24.57 6.29 -3.23
C ILE A 376 25.53 5.77 -2.16
N SER A 377 24.97 5.14 -1.14
CA SER A 377 25.72 4.52 -0.04
C SER A 377 25.50 3.02 -0.05
N CYS A 378 26.46 2.30 -0.56
CA CYS A 378 26.42 0.85 -0.77
C CYS A 378 27.15 0.07 0.33
N SER A 379 27.40 -1.20 0.12
CA SER A 379 28.12 -2.07 1.06
C SER A 379 29.58 -2.28 0.62
N SER A 380 30.50 -2.37 1.56
CA SER A 380 31.86 -2.81 1.28
C SER A 380 31.94 -4.32 0.97
N VAL A 381 30.92 -5.09 1.33
CA VAL A 381 30.82 -6.52 1.02
C VAL A 381 30.42 -6.74 -0.43
N TYR A 382 29.47 -5.94 -0.91
CA TYR A 382 28.98 -5.93 -2.29
C TYR A 382 28.88 -4.48 -2.77
N PRO A 383 29.99 -3.86 -3.25
CA PRO A 383 29.94 -2.52 -3.82
C PRO A 383 28.93 -2.45 -4.96
N CYS A 384 28.12 -1.39 -5.01
CA CYS A 384 27.17 -1.20 -6.09
C CYS A 384 27.86 -1.00 -7.44
N ASP A 385 27.23 -1.49 -8.51
CA ASP A 385 27.75 -1.45 -9.87
C ASP A 385 26.63 -1.23 -10.90
N GLY A 386 26.97 -0.72 -12.09
CA GLY A 386 26.01 -0.56 -13.19
C GLY A 386 24.89 0.44 -12.91
N ILE A 387 25.15 1.50 -12.17
CA ILE A 387 24.18 2.56 -11.91
C ILE A 387 24.33 3.66 -12.95
N VAL A 388 23.27 3.97 -13.67
CA VAL A 388 23.23 4.98 -14.75
C VAL A 388 22.31 6.11 -14.36
N LEU A 389 22.81 7.35 -14.39
CA LEU A 389 22.12 8.58 -14.02
C LEU A 389 22.06 9.51 -15.23
N GLU A 390 20.88 9.64 -15.86
CA GLU A 390 20.69 10.39 -17.10
C GLU A 390 19.64 11.52 -16.95
N ASP A 391 19.87 12.64 -17.61
CA ASP A 391 18.90 13.74 -17.69
C ASP A 391 18.37 14.22 -16.33
N LEU A 392 19.30 14.47 -15.41
CA LEU A 392 19.00 14.92 -14.06
C LEU A 392 18.94 16.45 -14.02
N ASN A 393 17.73 16.99 -14.12
CA ASN A 393 17.44 18.43 -14.22
C ASN A 393 16.81 19.01 -12.94
N GLN A 394 16.90 18.32 -11.82
CA GLN A 394 16.45 18.87 -10.53
C GLN A 394 17.48 19.87 -10.00
N VAL A 395 16.99 20.83 -9.24
CA VAL A 395 17.80 21.83 -8.56
C VAL A 395 17.54 21.82 -7.05
N ASP A 396 18.51 22.27 -6.27
CA ASP A 396 18.33 22.48 -4.84
C ASP A 396 17.51 23.75 -4.52
N SER A 397 17.31 24.05 -3.26
CA SER A 397 16.57 25.24 -2.81
C SER A 397 17.25 26.58 -3.17
N SER A 398 18.51 26.55 -3.54
CA SER A 398 19.29 27.74 -4.00
C SER A 398 19.27 27.87 -5.52
N GLY A 399 18.75 26.90 -6.25
CA GLY A 399 18.76 26.84 -7.70
C GLY A 399 20.04 26.18 -8.28
N ASP A 400 20.86 25.59 -7.43
CA ASP A 400 22.07 24.89 -7.85
C ASP A 400 21.74 23.51 -8.42
N ALA A 401 22.54 23.07 -9.42
CA ALA A 401 22.34 21.81 -10.10
C ALA A 401 22.56 20.59 -9.17
N ALA A 402 22.03 19.44 -9.60
CA ALA A 402 22.20 18.16 -8.93
C ALA A 402 23.66 17.83 -8.58
N THR A 403 23.86 17.26 -7.40
CA THR A 403 25.17 16.76 -6.94
C THR A 403 25.05 15.29 -6.55
N LEU A 404 26.17 14.55 -6.68
CA LEU A 404 26.29 13.14 -6.35
C LEU A 404 27.26 12.94 -5.19
N THR A 405 26.87 12.08 -4.24
CA THR A 405 27.78 11.56 -3.22
C THR A 405 27.75 10.04 -3.22
N CYS A 406 28.91 9.43 -3.14
CA CYS A 406 29.07 7.99 -3.19
C CYS A 406 29.91 7.45 -2.02
N SER A 407 29.57 6.22 -1.59
CA SER A 407 30.41 5.39 -0.74
C SER A 407 30.22 3.92 -1.08
N TYR A 408 31.30 3.15 -1.07
CA TYR A 408 31.31 1.72 -1.38
C TYR A 408 30.68 1.39 -2.74
N VAL A 409 31.03 2.14 -3.76
CA VAL A 409 30.69 1.88 -5.16
C VAL A 409 31.91 1.25 -5.84
N ALA A 410 31.70 0.33 -6.77
CA ALA A 410 32.77 -0.25 -7.57
C ALA A 410 33.44 0.84 -8.46
N ASP A 411 34.69 0.67 -8.84
CA ASP A 411 35.38 1.62 -9.71
C ASP A 411 34.64 1.77 -11.04
N GLY A 412 34.14 2.98 -11.33
CA GLY A 412 33.28 3.24 -12.49
C GLY A 412 31.88 2.65 -12.41
N GLY A 413 31.42 2.25 -11.22
CA GLY A 413 30.12 1.65 -11.01
C GLY A 413 28.95 2.61 -11.10
N VAL A 414 29.19 3.94 -11.15
CA VAL A 414 28.17 4.96 -11.41
C VAL A 414 28.56 5.80 -12.62
N ASP A 415 27.69 5.86 -13.60
CA ASP A 415 27.79 6.74 -14.77
C ASP A 415 26.80 7.92 -14.64
N GLY A 416 27.25 9.14 -14.98
CA GLY A 416 26.48 10.38 -14.83
C GLY A 416 26.93 11.25 -13.63
N LEU A 417 26.65 12.57 -13.69
CA LEU A 417 27.06 13.58 -12.68
C LEU A 417 28.55 13.56 -12.29
N GLY A 418 29.41 13.10 -13.17
CA GLY A 418 30.87 12.97 -12.93
C GLY A 418 31.29 11.60 -12.37
N GLY A 419 30.33 10.73 -12.12
CA GLY A 419 30.57 9.35 -11.67
C GLY A 419 31.15 9.21 -10.26
N CYS A 420 31.47 7.98 -9.88
CA CYS A 420 32.13 7.66 -8.60
C CYS A 420 33.39 6.82 -8.80
#